data_db4b2d14887a18999b75b1301e7e31ac
#
_entry.id   db4b2d14887a18999b75b1301e7e31ac
#
_cell.length_a   1.000
_cell.length_b   1.000
_cell.length_c   1.000
_cell.angle_alpha   90.00
_cell.angle_beta   90.00
_cell.angle_gamma   90.00
#
_symmetry.space_group_name_H-M   'P 1'
#
loop_
_entity.id
_entity.type
_entity.pdbx_description
1 polymer ?
#
loop_
_entity_poly.entity_id
_entity_poly.type
_entity_poly.pdbx_seq_one_letter_code
_entity_poly.pdbx_strand_id
1 'polypeptide(L)'
;MVRLGRLLLLIPLLSLPLACRGKPPYEGKSPAQLIRMLEDADPKVQAQGAFGLSLLGPEARSAVAVLAEKLKSTDSLVRQNTALALGKIGPDAAEAVPALVAALHDAEWSVRRQAALALAEIGPVAKAAVPALQRISSDANHLVRRAAQDALAKIKK
;
A
#
# COMPACT_ATOMS: atom_id res chain seq x y z
N MET A 1 -17.74 -35.43 -58.77
CA MET A 1 -17.74 -34.12 -58.12
C MET A 1 -17.92 -34.31 -56.63
N VAL A 2 -16.84 -34.35 -55.89
CA VAL A 2 -16.82 -34.58 -54.44
C VAL A 2 -16.54 -33.24 -53.76
N ARG A 3 -17.52 -32.68 -53.01
CA ARG A 3 -17.32 -31.46 -52.21
C ARG A 3 -16.67 -31.83 -50.87
N LEU A 4 -15.41 -31.46 -50.67
CA LEU A 4 -14.76 -31.49 -49.36
C LEU A 4 -15.36 -30.41 -48.47
N GLY A 5 -16.14 -30.85 -47.46
CA GLY A 5 -16.57 -30.01 -46.37
C GLY A 5 -15.39 -29.69 -45.44
N ARG A 6 -15.08 -28.40 -45.30
CA ARG A 6 -14.11 -27.89 -44.28
C ARG A 6 -14.74 -28.11 -42.90
N LEU A 7 -14.21 -29.05 -42.15
CA LEU A 7 -14.47 -29.22 -40.74
C LEU A 7 -13.65 -28.17 -39.97
N LEU A 8 -14.30 -27.05 -39.59
CA LEU A 8 -13.78 -26.08 -38.63
C LEU A 8 -13.75 -26.75 -37.27
N LEU A 9 -12.58 -27.23 -36.85
CA LEU A 9 -12.33 -27.62 -35.47
C LEU A 9 -12.39 -26.35 -34.61
N LEU A 10 -13.55 -26.10 -34.00
CA LEU A 10 -13.71 -25.20 -32.86
C LEU A 10 -12.96 -25.83 -31.70
N ILE A 11 -11.72 -25.34 -31.48
CA ILE A 11 -10.98 -25.58 -30.25
C ILE A 11 -11.77 -24.87 -29.16
N PRO A 12 -12.38 -25.59 -28.18
CA PRO A 12 -12.95 -24.89 -27.04
C PRO A 12 -11.83 -24.16 -26.33
N LEU A 13 -11.95 -22.84 -26.24
CA LEU A 13 -11.12 -22.02 -25.36
C LEU A 13 -11.30 -22.62 -23.97
N LEU A 14 -10.33 -23.43 -23.53
CA LEU A 14 -10.29 -23.97 -22.18
C LEU A 14 -10.29 -22.78 -21.23
N SER A 15 -11.46 -22.46 -20.71
CA SER A 15 -11.59 -21.63 -19.51
C SER A 15 -10.85 -22.39 -18.39
N LEU A 16 -9.58 -22.06 -18.19
CA LEU A 16 -8.86 -22.49 -16.99
C LEU A 16 -9.72 -22.11 -15.79
N PRO A 17 -10.10 -23.07 -14.95
CA PRO A 17 -10.89 -22.75 -13.78
C PRO A 17 -10.13 -21.78 -12.90
N LEU A 18 -10.79 -20.69 -12.53
CA LEU A 18 -10.33 -19.67 -11.58
C LEU A 18 -9.94 -20.25 -10.20
N ALA A 19 -10.17 -21.56 -10.02
CA ALA A 19 -9.98 -22.32 -8.79
C ALA A 19 -8.52 -22.65 -8.43
N CYS A 20 -7.53 -22.34 -9.29
CA CYS A 20 -6.11 -22.63 -9.01
C CYS A 20 -5.31 -21.43 -8.47
N ARG A 21 -5.94 -20.29 -8.18
CA ARG A 21 -5.30 -19.26 -7.37
C ARG A 21 -5.59 -19.61 -5.91
N GLY A 22 -4.61 -20.28 -5.26
CA GLY A 22 -4.65 -20.46 -3.82
C GLY A 22 -4.95 -19.12 -3.13
N LYS A 23 -5.61 -19.18 -1.96
CA LYS A 23 -5.92 -17.96 -1.19
C LYS A 23 -4.64 -17.17 -0.95
N PRO A 24 -4.68 -15.82 -1.06
CA PRO A 24 -3.53 -14.99 -0.76
C PRO A 24 -3.01 -15.29 0.66
N PRO A 25 -1.68 -15.26 0.87
CA PRO A 25 -1.07 -15.64 2.16
C PRO A 25 -1.56 -14.83 3.37
N TYR A 26 -2.11 -13.65 3.13
CA TYR A 26 -2.67 -12.75 4.16
C TYR A 26 -4.17 -12.95 4.42
N GLU A 27 -4.89 -13.66 3.55
CA GLU A 27 -6.34 -13.84 3.68
C GLU A 27 -6.71 -14.63 4.94
N GLY A 28 -7.67 -14.10 5.70
CA GLY A 28 -8.17 -14.72 6.93
C GLY A 28 -7.20 -14.68 8.13
N LYS A 29 -6.09 -13.94 8.03
CA LYS A 29 -5.14 -13.78 9.13
C LYS A 29 -5.58 -12.68 10.09
N SER A 30 -5.36 -12.91 11.39
CA SER A 30 -5.53 -11.90 12.42
C SER A 30 -4.43 -10.81 12.36
N PRO A 31 -4.64 -9.62 12.95
CA PRO A 31 -3.61 -8.58 13.03
C PRO A 31 -2.28 -9.12 13.59
N ALA A 32 -2.31 -9.94 14.65
CA ALA A 32 -1.11 -10.52 15.24
C ALA A 32 -0.35 -11.46 14.29
N GLN A 33 -1.05 -12.20 13.44
CA GLN A 33 -0.42 -13.06 12.42
C GLN A 33 0.21 -12.23 11.30
N LEU A 34 -0.44 -11.15 10.88
CA LEU A 34 0.08 -10.25 9.87
C LEU A 34 1.29 -9.44 10.37
N ILE A 35 1.30 -9.04 11.65
CA ILE A 35 2.46 -8.42 12.30
C ILE A 35 3.66 -9.36 12.26
N ARG A 36 3.48 -10.65 12.57
CA ARG A 36 4.57 -11.63 12.45
C ARG A 36 5.12 -11.76 11.04
N MET A 37 4.26 -11.62 10.02
CA MET A 37 4.73 -11.58 8.63
C MET A 37 5.61 -10.36 8.32
N LEU A 38 5.43 -9.24 9.01
CA LEU A 38 6.34 -8.08 8.88
C LEU A 38 7.75 -8.36 9.44
N GLU A 39 7.89 -9.33 10.33
CA GLU A 39 9.15 -9.71 10.96
C GLU A 39 9.89 -10.82 10.19
N ASP A 40 9.28 -11.37 9.12
CA ASP A 40 9.88 -12.41 8.30
C ASP A 40 11.17 -11.93 7.62
N ALA A 41 12.08 -12.86 7.32
CA ALA A 41 13.32 -12.57 6.60
C ALA A 41 13.07 -12.23 5.10
N ASP A 42 12.00 -12.77 4.51
CA ASP A 42 11.65 -12.54 3.11
C ASP A 42 10.85 -11.23 2.94
N PRO A 43 11.40 -10.23 2.20
CA PRO A 43 10.69 -8.99 1.92
C PRO A 43 9.32 -9.18 1.25
N LYS A 44 9.14 -10.26 0.48
CA LYS A 44 7.83 -10.57 -0.13
C LYS A 44 6.79 -10.91 0.92
N VAL A 45 7.18 -11.67 1.95
CA VAL A 45 6.30 -12.00 3.08
C VAL A 45 6.01 -10.74 3.89
N GLN A 46 7.01 -9.90 4.13
CA GLN A 46 6.81 -8.60 4.79
C GLN A 46 5.81 -7.72 4.03
N ALA A 47 5.98 -7.58 2.70
CA ALA A 47 5.08 -6.79 1.87
C ALA A 47 3.64 -7.32 1.88
N GLN A 48 3.48 -8.65 1.91
CA GLN A 48 2.17 -9.30 2.03
C GLN A 48 1.53 -9.05 3.41
N GLY A 49 2.33 -9.11 4.48
CA GLY A 49 1.88 -8.77 5.83
C GLY A 49 1.38 -7.32 5.93
N ALA A 50 2.16 -6.37 5.41
CA ALA A 50 1.77 -4.97 5.35
C ALA A 50 0.49 -4.76 4.52
N PHE A 51 0.39 -5.41 3.37
CA PHE A 51 -0.82 -5.33 2.54
C PHE A 51 -2.04 -5.94 3.26
N GLY A 52 -1.87 -7.09 3.91
CA GLY A 52 -2.94 -7.69 4.72
C GLY A 52 -3.44 -6.76 5.82
N LEU A 53 -2.54 -6.07 6.53
CA LEU A 53 -2.90 -5.07 7.54
C LEU A 53 -3.66 -3.88 6.92
N SER A 54 -3.34 -3.48 5.70
CA SER A 54 -4.08 -2.41 5.00
C SER A 54 -5.54 -2.78 4.73
N LEU A 55 -5.83 -4.07 4.54
CA LEU A 55 -7.20 -4.55 4.32
C LEU A 55 -8.04 -4.57 5.60
N LEU A 56 -7.39 -4.68 6.76
CA LEU A 56 -8.06 -4.62 8.06
C LEU A 56 -8.39 -3.17 8.48
N GLY A 57 -7.74 -2.17 7.89
CA GLY A 57 -7.98 -0.78 8.22
C GLY A 57 -7.77 -0.48 9.72
N PRO A 58 -8.73 0.18 10.40
CA PRO A 58 -8.61 0.56 11.82
C PRO A 58 -8.38 -0.61 12.78
N GLU A 59 -8.81 -1.83 12.44
CA GLU A 59 -8.57 -3.02 13.26
C GLU A 59 -7.08 -3.35 13.40
N ALA A 60 -6.24 -2.86 12.47
CA ALA A 60 -4.80 -3.03 12.49
C ALA A 60 -4.05 -1.99 13.36
N ARG A 61 -4.73 -1.16 14.17
CA ARG A 61 -4.09 -0.12 15.00
C ARG A 61 -2.96 -0.62 15.88
N SER A 62 -3.01 -1.87 16.35
CA SER A 62 -1.94 -2.48 17.14
C SER A 62 -0.63 -2.67 16.36
N ALA A 63 -0.65 -2.56 15.03
CA ALA A 63 0.52 -2.70 14.17
C ALA A 63 1.25 -1.37 13.90
N VAL A 64 0.74 -0.22 14.36
CA VAL A 64 1.24 1.12 13.96
C VAL A 64 2.73 1.28 14.25
N ALA A 65 3.19 0.91 15.45
CA ALA A 65 4.60 1.04 15.82
C ALA A 65 5.52 0.18 14.91
N VAL A 66 5.15 -1.08 14.66
CA VAL A 66 5.91 -1.97 13.78
C VAL A 66 5.88 -1.47 12.33
N LEU A 67 4.74 -0.99 11.87
CA LEU A 67 4.63 -0.38 10.53
C LEU A 67 5.52 0.86 10.42
N ALA A 68 5.57 1.74 11.42
CA ALA A 68 6.44 2.92 11.40
C ALA A 68 7.92 2.53 11.21
N GLU A 69 8.38 1.46 11.85
CA GLU A 69 9.74 0.94 11.64
C GLU A 69 9.94 0.34 10.23
N LYS A 70 8.94 -0.34 9.68
CA LYS A 70 9.01 -0.93 8.34
C LYS A 70 9.02 0.10 7.19
N LEU A 71 8.70 1.35 7.44
CA LEU A 71 8.95 2.44 6.49
C LEU A 71 10.45 2.63 6.18
N LYS A 72 11.36 2.07 6.99
CA LYS A 72 12.81 2.09 6.78
C LYS A 72 13.33 0.84 6.05
N SER A 73 12.47 -0.09 5.62
CA SER A 73 12.88 -1.30 4.90
C SER A 73 13.69 -0.97 3.66
N THR A 74 14.66 -1.82 3.33
CA THR A 74 15.42 -1.71 2.07
C THR A 74 14.55 -1.98 0.84
N ASP A 75 13.51 -2.79 0.98
CA ASP A 75 12.57 -3.13 -0.10
C ASP A 75 11.50 -2.06 -0.25
N SER A 76 11.36 -1.50 -1.46
CA SER A 76 10.43 -0.41 -1.74
C SER A 76 8.96 -0.84 -1.68
N LEU A 77 8.65 -2.10 -2.02
CA LEU A 77 7.28 -2.61 -1.95
C LEU A 77 6.83 -2.77 -0.49
N VAL A 78 7.75 -3.18 0.40
CA VAL A 78 7.50 -3.19 1.84
C VAL A 78 7.19 -1.78 2.34
N ARG A 79 8.02 -0.79 2.00
CA ARG A 79 7.78 0.61 2.40
C ARG A 79 6.46 1.15 1.85
N GLN A 80 6.15 0.88 0.58
CA GLN A 80 4.90 1.32 -0.06
C GLN A 80 3.67 0.71 0.62
N ASN A 81 3.64 -0.62 0.83
CA ASN A 81 2.51 -1.30 1.47
C ASN A 81 2.38 -0.90 2.95
N THR A 82 3.49 -0.62 3.61
CA THR A 82 3.51 -0.09 4.97
C THR A 82 2.84 1.29 5.05
N ALA A 83 3.19 2.21 4.15
CA ALA A 83 2.53 3.51 4.08
C ALA A 83 1.03 3.37 3.76
N LEU A 84 0.67 2.42 2.88
CA LEU A 84 -0.73 2.11 2.59
C LEU A 84 -1.47 1.66 3.86
N ALA A 85 -0.89 0.73 4.62
CA ALA A 85 -1.50 0.21 5.85
C ALA A 85 -1.72 1.33 6.88
N LEU A 86 -0.72 2.18 7.11
CA LEU A 86 -0.84 3.32 8.02
C LEU A 86 -1.95 4.29 7.58
N GLY A 87 -2.08 4.57 6.29
CA GLY A 87 -3.17 5.38 5.77
C GLY A 87 -4.54 4.73 5.98
N LYS A 88 -4.67 3.41 5.79
CA LYS A 88 -5.93 2.68 6.02
C LYS A 88 -6.31 2.57 7.49
N ILE A 89 -5.35 2.56 8.40
CA ILE A 89 -5.61 2.69 9.83
C ILE A 89 -6.18 4.08 10.15
N GLY A 90 -5.76 5.11 9.40
CA GLY A 90 -6.30 6.45 9.53
C GLY A 90 -5.80 7.20 10.78
N PRO A 91 -6.65 7.99 11.48
CA PRO A 91 -6.23 8.84 12.60
C PRO A 91 -5.51 8.10 13.73
N ASP A 92 -5.81 6.83 13.95
CA ASP A 92 -5.14 6.00 14.96
C ASP A 92 -3.65 5.75 14.64
N ALA A 93 -3.19 6.05 13.41
CA ALA A 93 -1.79 5.99 13.03
C ALA A 93 -1.02 7.31 13.27
N ALA A 94 -1.53 8.22 14.08
CA ALA A 94 -0.93 9.53 14.35
C ALA A 94 0.54 9.44 14.81
N GLU A 95 0.91 8.44 15.60
CA GLU A 95 2.30 8.23 16.05
C GLU A 95 3.28 7.93 14.91
N ALA A 96 2.80 7.44 13.76
CA ALA A 96 3.63 7.17 12.58
C ALA A 96 3.85 8.42 11.70
N VAL A 97 3.24 9.56 12.00
CA VAL A 97 3.38 10.80 11.20
C VAL A 97 4.84 11.20 10.98
N PRO A 98 5.75 11.19 11.98
CA PRO A 98 7.16 11.52 11.72
C PRO A 98 7.83 10.58 10.72
N ALA A 99 7.54 9.28 10.77
CA ALA A 99 8.09 8.30 9.86
C ALA A 99 7.53 8.47 8.43
N LEU A 100 6.24 8.78 8.30
CA LEU A 100 5.61 9.10 7.01
C LEU A 100 6.17 10.41 6.41
N VAL A 101 6.48 11.41 7.24
CA VAL A 101 7.15 12.64 6.79
C VAL A 101 8.54 12.33 6.23
N ALA A 102 9.30 11.44 6.86
CA ALA A 102 10.57 10.97 6.30
C ALA A 102 10.37 10.24 4.95
N ALA A 103 9.34 9.42 4.83
CA ALA A 103 9.02 8.69 3.60
C ALA A 103 8.57 9.60 2.43
N LEU A 104 8.21 10.87 2.68
CA LEU A 104 7.98 11.85 1.61
C LEU A 104 9.26 12.19 0.81
N HIS A 105 10.43 11.81 1.33
CA HIS A 105 11.74 12.00 0.67
C HIS A 105 12.33 10.68 0.14
N ASP A 106 11.52 9.62 0.05
CA ASP A 106 11.96 8.32 -0.45
C ASP A 106 12.49 8.41 -1.90
N ALA A 107 13.47 7.57 -2.24
CA ALA A 107 13.98 7.50 -3.60
C ALA A 107 12.88 7.10 -4.60
N GLU A 108 11.97 6.18 -4.18
CA GLU A 108 10.90 5.67 -5.02
C GLU A 108 9.67 6.60 -4.98
N TRP A 109 9.25 7.09 -6.13
CA TRP A 109 8.09 7.96 -6.25
C TRP A 109 6.79 7.33 -5.72
N SER A 110 6.65 6.01 -5.88
CA SER A 110 5.48 5.27 -5.40
C SER A 110 5.36 5.30 -3.87
N VAL A 111 6.49 5.24 -3.16
CA VAL A 111 6.55 5.38 -1.70
C VAL A 111 6.22 6.81 -1.29
N ARG A 112 6.84 7.83 -1.93
CA ARG A 112 6.52 9.25 -1.65
C ARG A 112 5.04 9.54 -1.83
N ARG A 113 4.46 9.07 -2.94
CA ARG A 113 3.02 9.21 -3.21
C ARG A 113 2.18 8.55 -2.12
N GLN A 114 2.52 7.31 -1.74
CA GLN A 114 1.74 6.57 -0.75
C GLN A 114 1.84 7.19 0.64
N ALA A 115 3.00 7.72 1.02
CA ALA A 115 3.19 8.47 2.26
C ALA A 115 2.32 9.74 2.30
N ALA A 116 2.24 10.49 1.19
CA ALA A 116 1.37 11.66 1.11
C ALA A 116 -0.12 11.29 1.25
N LEU A 117 -0.55 10.19 0.59
CA LEU A 117 -1.92 9.69 0.72
C LEU A 117 -2.22 9.21 2.15
N ALA A 118 -1.26 8.53 2.81
CA ALA A 118 -1.42 8.11 4.19
C ALA A 118 -1.60 9.30 5.14
N LEU A 119 -0.79 10.34 4.99
CA LEU A 119 -0.94 11.58 5.76
C LEU A 119 -2.31 12.26 5.53
N ALA A 120 -2.83 12.19 4.30
CA ALA A 120 -4.18 12.67 3.97
C ALA A 120 -5.28 11.89 4.68
N GLU A 121 -5.14 10.57 4.81
CA GLU A 121 -6.13 9.72 5.52
C GLU A 121 -6.02 9.84 7.05
N ILE A 122 -4.82 10.07 7.58
CA ILE A 122 -4.62 10.42 9.00
C ILE A 122 -5.28 11.77 9.31
N GLY A 123 -5.29 12.69 8.34
CA GLY A 123 -6.07 13.93 8.41
C GLY A 123 -5.47 15.00 9.32
N PRO A 124 -6.31 15.83 10.00
CA PRO A 124 -5.86 17.01 10.75
C PRO A 124 -4.80 16.74 11.84
N VAL A 125 -4.74 15.52 12.36
CA VAL A 125 -3.71 15.11 13.34
C VAL A 125 -2.31 15.17 12.74
N ALA A 126 -2.19 15.03 11.40
CA ALA A 126 -0.92 15.09 10.68
C ALA A 126 -0.45 16.53 10.36
N LYS A 127 -0.89 17.56 11.08
CA LYS A 127 -0.50 18.97 10.83
C LYS A 127 1.02 19.19 10.74
N ALA A 128 1.81 18.42 11.49
CA ALA A 128 3.27 18.48 11.45
C ALA A 128 3.85 18.16 10.06
N ALA A 129 3.10 17.44 9.19
CA ALA A 129 3.54 17.09 7.85
C ALA A 129 3.38 18.23 6.82
N VAL A 130 2.65 19.32 7.14
CA VAL A 130 2.32 20.39 6.19
C VAL A 130 3.56 20.98 5.51
N PRO A 131 4.67 21.32 6.20
CA PRO A 131 5.85 21.87 5.52
C PRO A 131 6.50 20.89 4.54
N ALA A 132 6.53 19.60 4.87
CA ALA A 132 7.08 18.57 3.99
C ALA A 132 6.18 18.32 2.77
N LEU A 133 4.87 18.29 2.95
CA LEU A 133 3.90 18.19 1.85
C LEU A 133 3.97 19.38 0.90
N GLN A 134 4.19 20.59 1.41
CA GLN A 134 4.40 21.77 0.57
C GLN A 134 5.64 21.62 -0.32
N ARG A 135 6.75 21.07 0.21
CA ARG A 135 7.97 20.84 -0.58
C ARG A 135 7.73 19.86 -1.73
N ILE A 136 7.05 18.71 -1.47
CA ILE A 136 6.78 17.72 -2.52
C ILE A 136 5.63 18.10 -3.44
N SER A 137 4.98 19.23 -3.24
CA SER A 137 4.02 19.78 -4.23
C SER A 137 4.71 20.22 -5.53
N SER A 138 6.06 20.29 -5.55
CA SER A 138 6.89 20.47 -6.75
C SER A 138 7.67 19.23 -7.16
N ASP A 139 7.29 18.03 -6.70
CA ASP A 139 7.94 16.76 -7.04
C ASP A 139 7.98 16.55 -8.57
N ALA A 140 9.04 15.88 -9.07
CA ALA A 140 9.17 15.55 -10.48
C ALA A 140 7.99 14.70 -10.99
N ASN A 141 7.47 13.80 -10.16
CA ASN A 141 6.36 12.92 -10.51
C ASN A 141 5.00 13.61 -10.25
N HIS A 142 4.16 13.70 -11.27
CA HIS A 142 2.85 14.38 -11.20
C HIS A 142 1.87 13.72 -10.21
N LEU A 143 1.96 12.39 -10.02
CA LEU A 143 1.10 11.67 -9.06
C LEU A 143 1.48 12.01 -7.60
N VAL A 144 2.78 12.26 -7.34
CA VAL A 144 3.25 12.73 -6.03
C VAL A 144 2.75 14.15 -5.78
N ARG A 145 2.90 15.06 -6.77
CA ARG A 145 2.38 16.43 -6.66
C ARG A 145 0.89 16.46 -6.31
N ARG A 146 0.09 15.66 -7.03
CA ARG A 146 -1.36 15.56 -6.78
C ARG A 146 -1.65 15.05 -5.38
N ALA A 147 -1.00 13.95 -4.95
CA ALA A 147 -1.19 13.40 -3.62
C ALA A 147 -0.83 14.40 -2.51
N ALA A 148 0.22 15.20 -2.71
CA ALA A 148 0.59 16.27 -1.77
C ALA A 148 -0.47 17.37 -1.67
N GLN A 149 -1.04 17.79 -2.79
CA GLN A 149 -2.13 18.79 -2.83
C GLN A 149 -3.39 18.27 -2.14
N ASP A 150 -3.78 17.02 -2.41
CA ASP A 150 -4.92 16.36 -1.77
C ASP A 150 -4.72 16.25 -0.25
N ALA A 151 -3.50 15.89 0.18
CA ALA A 151 -3.15 15.82 1.61
C ALA A 151 -3.24 17.19 2.29
N LEU A 152 -2.67 18.24 1.67
CA LEU A 152 -2.74 19.60 2.19
C LEU A 152 -4.18 20.09 2.34
N ALA A 153 -5.05 19.74 1.40
CA ALA A 153 -6.46 20.11 1.45
C ALA A 153 -7.23 19.40 2.58
N LYS A 154 -6.89 18.12 2.88
CA LYS A 154 -7.52 17.35 3.95
C LYS A 154 -7.02 17.74 5.35
N ILE A 155 -5.71 17.99 5.49
CA ILE A 155 -5.08 18.30 6.80
C ILE A 155 -5.44 19.71 7.31
N LYS A 156 -5.72 20.65 6.40
CA LYS A 156 -6.06 22.04 6.76
C LYS A 156 -7.54 22.26 7.14
N LYS A 157 -8.37 21.24 6.96
CA LYS A 157 -9.78 21.30 7.39
C LYS A 157 -9.92 21.03 8.87
#